data_02464b4a4725e83a44217fbbe05cd9e4
#
_entry.id   02464b4a4725e83a44217fbbe05cd9e4
#
_cell.length_a   1.000
_cell.length_b   1.000
_cell.length_c   1.000
_cell.angle_alpha   90.00
_cell.angle_beta   90.00
_cell.angle_gamma   90.00
#
_symmetry.space_group_name_H-M   'P 1'
#
loop_
_entity.id
_entity.type
_entity.pdbx_description
1 polymer ?
#
loop_
_entity_poly.entity_id
_entity_poly.type
_entity_poly.pdbx_seq_one_letter_code
_entity_poly.pdbx_strand_id
1 'polypeptide(L)'
;MPASRLAAIQKSTIVRSFALLERVAPAVGARWAEALWFRIPSPRGRRDRLAEPGRPFQVQLYGRTVVGEVWGDEAAETVYLVHGWGGWGAQLDAFVGPLTGAGLRVVAFDAPSHGASDPGPEGPGRSTILELADALAAVVAANGPAHAVIAHSLGATAAAYALGRGLAAGRMVFIAPMADPLPYTRMVAGRLGFGERTRTRLVARIERRVGASMSAFALPAMAGRVATPPLLLVHDRHDTETGWSDSAAIARSWPRARLHSTTGLGHRRILRDPGVVAEVAGFVLEPSAARPWRAAGTRS
;
A
#
# COMPACT_ATOMS: atom_id res chain seq x y z
N MET A 1 18.18 20.27 26.03
CA MET A 1 18.11 20.58 24.59
C MET A 1 16.70 20.29 24.11
N PRO A 2 15.97 21.19 23.41
CA PRO A 2 14.65 20.89 22.88
C PRO A 2 14.74 19.78 21.82
N ALA A 3 13.81 18.84 21.84
CA ALA A 3 13.77 17.65 20.97
C ALA A 3 13.89 17.98 19.47
N SER A 4 13.42 19.16 19.06
CA SER A 4 13.51 19.66 17.69
C SER A 4 14.95 19.95 17.21
N ARG A 5 15.84 20.43 18.11
CA ARG A 5 17.26 20.67 17.79
C ARG A 5 18.03 19.37 17.64
N LEU A 6 17.79 18.39 18.49
CA LEU A 6 18.41 17.06 18.39
C LEU A 6 18.02 16.36 17.08
N ALA A 7 16.74 16.40 16.69
CA ALA A 7 16.27 15.85 15.43
C ALA A 7 16.89 16.55 14.20
N ALA A 8 17.07 17.87 14.24
CA ALA A 8 17.72 18.63 13.18
C ALA A 8 19.21 18.28 13.05
N ILE A 9 19.93 18.14 14.18
CA ILE A 9 21.34 17.73 14.20
C ILE A 9 21.49 16.31 13.66
N GLN A 10 20.64 15.36 14.11
CA GLN A 10 20.67 13.98 13.60
C GLN A 10 20.42 13.92 12.09
N LYS A 11 19.43 14.67 11.58
CA LYS A 11 19.16 14.77 10.15
C LYS A 11 20.36 15.32 9.38
N SER A 12 20.98 16.39 9.86
CA SER A 12 22.17 16.98 9.23
C SER A 12 23.36 16.01 9.22
N THR A 13 23.58 15.27 10.30
CA THR A 13 24.64 14.26 10.38
C THR A 13 24.43 13.13 9.38
N ILE A 14 23.21 12.61 9.27
CA ILE A 14 22.85 11.55 8.29
C ILE A 14 23.14 12.04 6.86
N VAL A 15 22.68 13.24 6.51
CA VAL A 15 22.89 13.82 5.17
C VAL A 15 24.37 13.98 4.86
N ARG A 16 25.17 14.51 5.79
CA ARG A 16 26.64 14.68 5.63
C ARG A 16 27.34 13.32 5.48
N SER A 17 26.94 12.32 6.27
CA SER A 17 27.50 10.97 6.19
C SER A 17 27.21 10.34 4.83
N PHE A 18 25.99 10.45 4.31
CA PHE A 18 25.66 9.96 2.99
C PHE A 18 26.40 10.70 1.87
N ALA A 19 26.54 12.02 1.96
CA ALA A 19 27.31 12.81 1.00
C ALA A 19 28.81 12.41 0.97
N LEU A 20 29.38 12.09 2.12
CA LEU A 20 30.73 11.55 2.21
C LEU A 20 30.80 10.14 1.58
N LEU A 21 29.90 9.23 1.98
CA LEU A 21 29.84 7.87 1.46
C LEU A 21 29.63 7.83 -0.06
N GLU A 22 28.84 8.75 -0.61
CA GLU A 22 28.66 8.87 -2.07
C GLU A 22 30.01 9.04 -2.79
N ARG A 23 30.95 9.76 -2.18
CA ARG A 23 32.27 10.06 -2.78
C ARG A 23 33.26 8.93 -2.58
N VAL A 24 33.35 8.38 -1.36
CA VAL A 24 34.42 7.48 -0.95
C VAL A 24 34.03 6.01 -0.89
N ALA A 25 32.78 5.69 -0.58
CA ALA A 25 32.32 4.32 -0.38
C ALA A 25 30.81 4.15 -0.72
N PRO A 26 30.39 4.36 -1.99
CA PRO A 26 28.96 4.33 -2.35
C PRO A 26 28.31 2.96 -2.10
N ALA A 27 29.07 1.88 -2.07
CA ALA A 27 28.56 0.54 -1.71
C ALA A 27 28.13 0.46 -0.23
N VAL A 28 28.86 1.10 0.68
CA VAL A 28 28.50 1.23 2.10
C VAL A 28 27.26 2.10 2.25
N GLY A 29 27.23 3.25 1.54
CA GLY A 29 26.04 4.11 1.48
C GLY A 29 24.79 3.37 1.02
N ALA A 30 24.90 2.55 -0.02
CA ALA A 30 23.77 1.76 -0.53
C ALA A 30 23.28 0.70 0.47
N ARG A 31 24.17 0.05 1.23
CA ARG A 31 23.77 -0.88 2.30
C ARG A 31 23.01 -0.16 3.41
N TRP A 32 23.45 1.02 3.79
CA TRP A 32 22.77 1.82 4.80
C TRP A 32 21.42 2.34 4.29
N ALA A 33 21.37 2.84 3.05
CA ALA A 33 20.15 3.29 2.41
C ALA A 33 19.11 2.14 2.28
N GLU A 34 19.53 0.92 1.93
CA GLU A 34 18.69 -0.27 1.89
C GLU A 34 18.10 -0.61 3.27
N ALA A 35 18.92 -0.53 4.32
CA ALA A 35 18.44 -0.76 5.68
C ALA A 35 17.35 0.24 6.10
N LEU A 36 17.45 1.49 5.64
CA LEU A 36 16.44 2.53 5.86
C LEU A 36 15.21 2.36 4.94
N TRP A 37 15.41 1.89 3.71
CA TRP A 37 14.33 1.69 2.74
C TRP A 37 13.26 0.72 3.23
N PHE A 38 13.67 -0.41 3.80
CA PHE A 38 12.75 -1.43 4.29
C PHE A 38 12.25 -1.17 5.72
N ARG A 39 12.73 -0.12 6.38
CA ARG A 39 12.31 0.20 7.74
C ARG A 39 10.94 0.84 7.74
N ILE A 40 10.03 0.25 8.50
CA ILE A 40 8.71 0.81 8.76
C ILE A 40 8.84 1.98 9.73
N PRO A 41 8.31 3.17 9.41
CA PRO A 41 8.29 4.27 10.35
C PRO A 41 7.50 3.88 11.60
N SER A 42 8.03 4.19 12.78
CA SER A 42 7.24 4.04 14.01
C SER A 42 5.98 4.90 13.91
N PRO A 43 4.81 4.37 14.27
CA PRO A 43 3.57 5.13 14.25
C PRO A 43 3.74 6.40 15.09
N ARG A 44 3.55 7.57 14.47
CA ARG A 44 3.46 8.83 15.20
C ARG A 44 2.01 9.00 15.65
N GLY A 45 1.78 8.90 16.92
CA GLY A 45 0.47 9.10 17.52
C GLY A 45 -0.09 7.82 18.16
N ARG A 46 -1.17 8.02 18.89
CA ARG A 46 -1.95 6.95 19.48
C ARG A 46 -2.61 6.17 18.34
N ARG A 47 -2.48 4.85 18.33
CA ARG A 47 -3.33 4.01 17.49
C ARG A 47 -4.75 4.25 17.98
N ASP A 48 -5.54 5.01 17.21
CA ASP A 48 -6.95 5.17 17.54
C ASP A 48 -7.58 3.78 17.48
N ARG A 49 -8.24 3.39 18.57
CA ARG A 49 -9.10 2.22 18.54
C ARG A 49 -10.28 2.57 17.66
N LEU A 50 -10.73 1.60 16.88
CA LEU A 50 -11.97 1.73 16.14
C LEU A 50 -13.11 2.11 17.10
N ALA A 51 -13.98 3.00 16.64
CA ALA A 51 -15.18 3.37 17.41
C ALA A 51 -16.07 2.14 17.63
N GLU A 52 -16.11 1.23 16.66
CA GLU A 52 -16.79 -0.05 16.70
C GLU A 52 -15.81 -1.16 16.29
N PRO A 53 -15.22 -1.90 17.24
CA PRO A 53 -14.33 -3.01 16.91
C PRO A 53 -15.08 -4.12 16.19
N GLY A 54 -14.45 -4.67 15.15
CA GLY A 54 -14.94 -5.84 14.45
C GLY A 54 -14.69 -7.14 15.20
N ARG A 55 -15.16 -8.25 14.64
CA ARG A 55 -14.78 -9.59 15.12
C ARG A 55 -13.31 -9.83 14.71
N PRO A 56 -12.41 -10.16 15.67
CA PRO A 56 -11.03 -10.41 15.35
C PRO A 56 -10.86 -11.72 14.58
N PHE A 57 -9.90 -11.75 13.66
CA PHE A 57 -9.46 -12.96 12.98
C PHE A 57 -7.93 -13.02 12.88
N GLN A 58 -7.42 -14.20 12.60
CA GLN A 58 -6.00 -14.46 12.40
C GLN A 58 -5.79 -15.36 11.18
N VAL A 59 -4.74 -15.07 10.41
CA VAL A 59 -4.32 -15.88 9.25
C VAL A 59 -2.84 -16.20 9.41
N GLN A 60 -2.45 -17.43 9.11
CA GLN A 60 -1.04 -17.82 9.10
C GLN A 60 -0.38 -17.48 7.77
N LEU A 61 0.72 -16.73 7.83
CA LEU A 61 1.55 -16.39 6.69
C LEU A 61 3.03 -16.52 7.07
N TYR A 62 3.80 -17.30 6.33
CA TYR A 62 5.23 -17.60 6.65
C TYR A 62 5.44 -18.19 8.06
N GLY A 63 4.48 -18.94 8.59
CA GLY A 63 4.51 -19.45 9.96
C GLY A 63 4.39 -18.35 11.03
N ARG A 64 3.83 -17.19 10.68
CA ARG A 64 3.58 -16.03 11.52
C ARG A 64 2.13 -15.60 11.43
N THR A 65 1.67 -14.89 12.43
CA THR A 65 0.27 -14.46 12.53
C THR A 65 0.05 -13.09 11.92
N VAL A 66 -0.81 -13.03 10.92
CA VAL A 66 -1.43 -11.79 10.42
C VAL A 66 -2.76 -11.64 11.14
N VAL A 67 -2.99 -10.50 11.76
CA VAL A 67 -4.23 -10.21 12.48
C VAL A 67 -5.08 -9.20 11.73
N GLY A 68 -6.40 -9.29 11.94
CA GLY A 68 -7.33 -8.34 11.36
C GLY A 68 -8.67 -8.38 12.07
N GLU A 69 -9.59 -7.60 11.55
CA GLU A 69 -10.96 -7.48 12.03
C GLU A 69 -11.95 -7.57 10.88
N VAL A 70 -13.14 -8.11 11.15
CA VAL A 70 -14.21 -8.29 10.18
C VAL A 70 -15.52 -7.76 10.74
N TRP A 71 -16.28 -7.07 9.88
CA TRP A 71 -17.61 -6.50 10.15
C TRP A 71 -18.60 -6.99 9.11
N GLY A 72 -19.88 -7.00 9.46
CA GLY A 72 -20.98 -7.41 8.57
C GLY A 72 -21.24 -8.90 8.61
N ASP A 73 -22.20 -9.33 7.77
CA ASP A 73 -22.64 -10.71 7.67
C ASP A 73 -21.61 -11.58 6.93
N GLU A 74 -21.45 -12.82 7.38
CA GLU A 74 -20.52 -13.78 6.76
C GLU A 74 -20.92 -14.18 5.34
N ALA A 75 -22.20 -14.17 5.02
CA ALA A 75 -22.72 -14.48 3.71
C ALA A 75 -22.68 -13.31 2.71
N ALA A 76 -22.37 -12.08 3.20
CA ALA A 76 -22.33 -10.89 2.36
C ALA A 76 -21.06 -10.84 1.48
N GLU A 77 -21.16 -10.11 0.36
CA GLU A 77 -20.00 -9.81 -0.50
C GLU A 77 -18.92 -9.04 0.27
N THR A 78 -17.66 -9.47 0.12
CA THR A 78 -16.57 -9.02 0.98
C THR A 78 -15.75 -7.92 0.33
N VAL A 79 -15.52 -6.82 1.08
CA VAL A 79 -14.62 -5.72 0.75
C VAL A 79 -13.39 -5.77 1.65
N TYR A 80 -12.21 -5.72 1.04
CA TYR A 80 -10.93 -5.75 1.75
C TYR A 80 -10.33 -4.36 1.83
N LEU A 81 -9.89 -3.95 3.03
CA LEU A 81 -9.22 -2.68 3.29
C LEU A 81 -7.72 -2.92 3.49
N VAL A 82 -6.90 -2.29 2.65
CA VAL A 82 -5.44 -2.49 2.61
C VAL A 82 -4.73 -1.18 2.92
N HIS A 83 -4.05 -1.12 4.06
CA HIS A 83 -3.30 0.07 4.47
C HIS A 83 -1.98 0.26 3.70
N GLY A 84 -1.39 1.46 3.79
CA GLY A 84 -0.09 1.78 3.21
C GLY A 84 1.09 1.52 4.16
N TRP A 85 2.29 1.97 3.74
CA TRP A 85 3.52 1.82 4.49
C TRP A 85 3.48 2.51 5.85
N GLY A 86 3.79 1.78 6.91
CA GLY A 86 3.70 2.27 8.29
C GLY A 86 2.28 2.50 8.78
N GLY A 87 1.29 2.00 8.04
CA GLY A 87 -0.13 2.03 8.39
C GLY A 87 -0.57 0.84 9.24
N TRP A 88 -1.88 0.73 9.41
CA TRP A 88 -2.58 -0.39 10.06
C TRP A 88 -4.04 -0.40 9.59
N GLY A 89 -4.74 -1.52 9.77
CA GLY A 89 -6.10 -1.72 9.27
C GLY A 89 -7.09 -0.62 9.67
N ALA A 90 -7.07 -0.18 10.93
CA ALA A 90 -7.95 0.86 11.44
C ALA A 90 -7.74 2.27 10.84
N GLN A 91 -6.74 2.49 9.99
CA GLN A 91 -6.62 3.76 9.26
C GLN A 91 -7.74 3.97 8.22
N LEU A 92 -8.37 2.88 7.80
CA LEU A 92 -9.46 2.90 6.82
C LEU A 92 -10.83 2.73 7.47
N ASP A 93 -10.96 2.96 8.77
CA ASP A 93 -12.18 2.78 9.55
C ASP A 93 -13.40 3.56 9.03
N ALA A 94 -13.17 4.74 8.45
CA ALA A 94 -14.24 5.56 7.89
C ALA A 94 -15.05 4.87 6.79
N PHE A 95 -14.49 3.85 6.13
CA PHE A 95 -15.18 3.06 5.10
C PHE A 95 -16.05 1.93 5.69
N VAL A 96 -15.81 1.51 6.94
CA VAL A 96 -16.49 0.36 7.54
C VAL A 96 -18.00 0.58 7.64
N GLY A 97 -18.42 1.64 8.35
CA GLY A 97 -19.84 1.92 8.59
C GLY A 97 -20.67 2.06 7.30
N PRO A 98 -20.25 2.90 6.33
CA PRO A 98 -20.97 3.03 5.07
C PRO A 98 -21.08 1.74 4.26
N LEU A 99 -20.05 0.91 4.25
CA LEU A 99 -20.07 -0.37 3.51
C LEU A 99 -20.91 -1.43 4.22
N THR A 100 -20.79 -1.57 5.54
CA THR A 100 -21.63 -2.51 6.32
C THR A 100 -23.08 -2.07 6.36
N GLY A 101 -23.35 -0.76 6.45
CA GLY A 101 -24.71 -0.20 6.33
C GLY A 101 -25.37 -0.46 4.98
N ALA A 102 -24.57 -0.70 3.94
CA ALA A 102 -25.03 -1.12 2.62
C ALA A 102 -25.11 -2.64 2.45
N GLY A 103 -24.94 -3.42 3.51
CA GLY A 103 -25.06 -4.88 3.50
C GLY A 103 -23.80 -5.63 3.04
N LEU A 104 -22.63 -4.98 2.98
CA LEU A 104 -21.37 -5.62 2.64
C LEU A 104 -20.63 -6.12 3.89
N ARG A 105 -19.81 -7.15 3.71
CA ARG A 105 -18.83 -7.60 4.69
C ARG A 105 -17.53 -6.85 4.46
N VAL A 106 -16.92 -6.32 5.54
CA VAL A 106 -15.68 -5.57 5.46
C VAL A 106 -14.59 -6.31 6.24
N VAL A 107 -13.43 -6.47 5.64
CA VAL A 107 -12.25 -7.11 6.23
C VAL A 107 -11.08 -6.15 6.19
N ALA A 108 -10.53 -5.79 7.34
CA ALA A 108 -9.30 -5.01 7.47
C ALA A 108 -8.25 -5.82 8.21
N PHE A 109 -6.99 -5.66 7.86
CA PHE A 109 -5.89 -6.41 8.48
C PHE A 109 -4.64 -5.55 8.61
N ASP A 110 -3.76 -5.96 9.49
CA ASP A 110 -2.42 -5.41 9.62
C ASP A 110 -1.44 -6.29 8.83
N ALA A 111 -0.70 -5.73 7.89
CA ALA A 111 0.33 -6.47 7.14
C ALA A 111 1.50 -6.87 8.07
N PRO A 112 2.35 -7.83 7.70
CA PRO A 112 3.50 -8.25 8.49
C PRO A 112 4.36 -7.08 8.98
N SER A 113 4.78 -7.11 10.23
CA SER A 113 5.51 -6.05 10.95
C SER A 113 4.73 -4.73 11.15
N HIS A 114 3.48 -4.63 10.70
CA HIS A 114 2.61 -3.49 10.93
C HIS A 114 1.58 -3.83 12.03
N GLY A 115 1.00 -2.77 12.60
CA GLY A 115 -0.08 -2.93 13.56
C GLY A 115 0.23 -3.90 14.68
N ALA A 116 -0.62 -4.91 14.82
CA ALA A 116 -0.52 -5.98 15.80
C ALA A 116 -0.07 -7.33 15.18
N SER A 117 0.18 -7.37 13.86
CA SER A 117 0.69 -8.57 13.19
C SER A 117 2.14 -8.87 13.54
N ASP A 118 2.47 -10.15 13.54
CA ASP A 118 3.84 -10.62 13.76
C ASP A 118 4.81 -10.06 12.71
N PRO A 119 6.11 -9.99 13.02
CA PRO A 119 7.12 -9.69 12.03
C PRO A 119 7.13 -10.73 10.89
N GLY A 120 7.22 -10.24 9.64
CA GLY A 120 7.43 -11.08 8.47
C GLY A 120 8.88 -11.54 8.29
N PRO A 121 9.23 -12.14 7.14
CA PRO A 121 10.58 -12.60 6.80
C PRO A 121 11.65 -11.50 6.91
N GLU A 122 11.28 -10.23 6.67
CA GLU A 122 12.20 -9.09 6.80
C GLU A 122 12.58 -8.77 8.26
N GLY A 123 11.87 -9.34 9.24
CA GLY A 123 12.08 -9.14 10.66
C GLY A 123 11.35 -7.94 11.26
N PRO A 124 11.50 -7.71 12.57
CA PRO A 124 10.77 -6.68 13.28
C PRO A 124 10.99 -5.27 12.72
N GLY A 125 9.90 -4.52 12.52
CA GLY A 125 9.92 -3.13 12.04
C GLY A 125 10.42 -2.96 10.61
N ARG A 126 10.38 -4.02 9.82
CA ARG A 126 10.75 -4.04 8.39
C ARG A 126 9.70 -4.82 7.62
N SER A 127 9.50 -4.42 6.35
CA SER A 127 8.61 -5.14 5.44
C SER A 127 8.96 -4.85 3.98
N THR A 128 8.23 -5.49 3.06
CA THR A 128 8.33 -5.28 1.62
C THR A 128 6.94 -5.17 0.98
N ILE A 129 6.89 -4.71 -0.27
CA ILE A 129 5.65 -4.74 -1.07
C ILE A 129 5.15 -6.18 -1.21
N LEU A 130 6.06 -7.17 -1.30
CA LEU A 130 5.70 -8.58 -1.42
C LEU A 130 4.98 -9.07 -0.18
N GLU A 131 5.48 -8.76 1.02
CA GLU A 131 4.83 -9.16 2.27
C GLU A 131 3.42 -8.56 2.41
N LEU A 132 3.21 -7.32 1.95
CA LEU A 132 1.87 -6.72 1.92
C LEU A 132 0.96 -7.43 0.92
N ALA A 133 1.47 -7.76 -0.27
CA ALA A 133 0.72 -8.46 -1.31
C ALA A 133 0.35 -9.90 -0.90
N ASP A 134 1.30 -10.61 -0.32
CA ASP A 134 1.09 -11.98 0.16
C ASP A 134 0.14 -12.02 1.36
N ALA A 135 0.18 -11.01 2.25
CA ALA A 135 -0.79 -10.86 3.33
C ALA A 135 -2.21 -10.66 2.79
N LEU A 136 -2.38 -9.76 1.80
CA LEU A 136 -3.70 -9.58 1.15
C LEU A 136 -4.19 -10.90 0.54
N ALA A 137 -3.33 -11.61 -0.20
CA ALA A 137 -3.68 -12.88 -0.82
C ALA A 137 -4.10 -13.94 0.22
N ALA A 138 -3.35 -14.07 1.33
CA ALA A 138 -3.65 -14.99 2.41
C ALA A 138 -4.97 -14.64 3.12
N VAL A 139 -5.20 -13.34 3.38
CA VAL A 139 -6.45 -12.86 4.01
C VAL A 139 -7.65 -13.09 3.10
N VAL A 140 -7.53 -12.85 1.79
CA VAL A 140 -8.60 -13.15 0.82
C VAL A 140 -8.87 -14.66 0.74
N ALA A 141 -7.83 -15.49 0.71
CA ALA A 141 -7.98 -16.94 0.71
C ALA A 141 -8.74 -17.47 1.94
N ALA A 142 -8.53 -16.84 3.10
CA ALA A 142 -9.17 -17.24 4.36
C ALA A 142 -10.58 -16.67 4.54
N ASN A 143 -10.92 -15.52 3.93
CA ASN A 143 -12.16 -14.81 4.18
C ASN A 143 -13.14 -14.77 2.98
N GLY A 144 -12.76 -15.35 1.85
CA GLY A 144 -13.62 -15.46 0.66
C GLY A 144 -13.29 -14.46 -0.46
N PRO A 145 -13.95 -14.60 -1.61
CA PRO A 145 -13.65 -13.83 -2.81
C PRO A 145 -13.86 -12.32 -2.60
N ALA A 146 -12.98 -11.52 -3.19
CA ALA A 146 -13.04 -10.06 -3.08
C ALA A 146 -14.10 -9.48 -4.04
N HIS A 147 -15.21 -8.97 -3.50
CA HIS A 147 -16.10 -8.08 -4.23
C HIS A 147 -15.36 -6.80 -4.61
N ALA A 148 -14.67 -6.19 -3.64
CA ALA A 148 -13.80 -5.06 -3.89
C ALA A 148 -12.56 -5.07 -2.98
N VAL A 149 -11.50 -4.38 -3.44
CA VAL A 149 -10.32 -4.07 -2.63
C VAL A 149 -10.12 -2.56 -2.61
N ILE A 150 -10.13 -1.97 -1.42
CA ILE A 150 -9.84 -0.55 -1.17
C ILE A 150 -8.44 -0.47 -0.57
N ALA A 151 -7.51 0.14 -1.29
CA ALA A 151 -6.11 0.16 -0.91
C ALA A 151 -5.52 1.57 -0.90
N HIS A 152 -4.71 1.88 0.10
CA HIS A 152 -4.10 3.19 0.30
C HIS A 152 -2.60 3.15 0.01
N SER A 153 -2.09 4.18 -0.70
CA SER A 153 -0.65 4.42 -0.86
C SER A 153 0.11 3.19 -1.40
N LEU A 154 1.14 2.70 -0.69
CA LEU A 154 1.88 1.47 -1.04
C LEU A 154 0.98 0.22 -1.03
N GLY A 155 -0.10 0.21 -0.24
CA GLY A 155 -1.08 -0.86 -0.26
C GLY A 155 -1.74 -1.02 -1.63
N ALA A 156 -1.94 0.06 -2.38
CA ALA A 156 -2.44 0.00 -3.76
C ALA A 156 -1.44 -0.68 -4.70
N THR A 157 -0.15 -0.41 -4.55
CA THR A 157 0.91 -1.10 -5.30
C THR A 157 0.95 -2.60 -4.97
N ALA A 158 0.83 -2.94 -3.68
CA ALA A 158 0.77 -4.33 -3.23
C ALA A 158 -0.48 -5.06 -3.76
N ALA A 159 -1.65 -4.41 -3.72
CA ALA A 159 -2.91 -4.97 -4.24
C ALA A 159 -2.86 -5.18 -5.76
N ALA A 160 -2.31 -4.22 -6.50
CA ALA A 160 -2.09 -4.37 -7.94
C ALA A 160 -1.12 -5.51 -8.26
N TYR A 161 -0.04 -5.64 -7.49
CA TYR A 161 0.91 -6.75 -7.64
C TYR A 161 0.26 -8.10 -7.33
N ALA A 162 -0.56 -8.19 -6.27
CA ALA A 162 -1.32 -9.39 -5.95
C ALA A 162 -2.30 -9.78 -7.09
N LEU A 163 -2.97 -8.78 -7.71
CA LEU A 163 -3.80 -8.98 -8.90
C LEU A 163 -3.00 -9.60 -10.05
N GLY A 164 -1.78 -9.11 -10.28
CA GLY A 164 -0.84 -9.67 -11.29
C GLY A 164 -0.41 -11.12 -11.00
N ARG A 165 -0.55 -11.57 -9.75
CA ARG A 165 -0.25 -12.94 -9.30
C ARG A 165 -1.49 -13.83 -9.17
N GLY A 166 -2.62 -13.37 -9.67
CA GLY A 166 -3.85 -14.18 -9.73
C GLY A 166 -4.87 -13.87 -8.63
N LEU A 167 -4.68 -12.84 -7.80
CA LEU A 167 -5.76 -12.37 -6.93
C LEU A 167 -6.94 -11.93 -7.80
N ALA A 168 -8.12 -12.44 -7.51
CA ALA A 168 -9.35 -12.00 -8.16
C ALA A 168 -10.05 -10.94 -7.32
N ALA A 169 -10.47 -9.84 -7.95
CA ALA A 169 -11.31 -8.82 -7.32
C ALA A 169 -12.33 -8.29 -8.34
N GLY A 170 -13.57 -8.09 -7.90
CA GLY A 170 -14.61 -7.51 -8.74
C GLY A 170 -14.34 -6.05 -9.08
N ARG A 171 -13.75 -5.29 -8.15
CA ARG A 171 -13.38 -3.86 -8.27
C ARG A 171 -12.15 -3.53 -7.47
N MET A 172 -11.46 -2.46 -7.88
CA MET A 172 -10.34 -1.90 -7.13
C MET A 172 -10.58 -0.42 -6.85
N VAL A 173 -10.21 0.02 -5.65
CA VAL A 173 -10.14 1.44 -5.29
C VAL A 173 -8.74 1.72 -4.79
N PHE A 174 -8.03 2.64 -5.44
CA PHE A 174 -6.71 3.07 -5.02
C PHE A 174 -6.77 4.52 -4.56
N ILE A 175 -6.49 4.74 -3.28
CA ILE A 175 -6.49 6.06 -2.65
C ILE A 175 -5.04 6.51 -2.48
N ALA A 176 -4.68 7.64 -3.09
CA ALA A 176 -3.31 8.18 -3.07
C ALA A 176 -2.23 7.13 -3.41
N PRO A 177 -2.39 6.34 -4.49
CA PRO A 177 -1.47 5.26 -4.82
C PRO A 177 -0.07 5.75 -5.13
N MET A 178 0.94 4.90 -4.88
CA MET A 178 2.26 5.01 -5.48
C MET A 178 2.26 4.24 -6.81
N ALA A 179 2.43 4.95 -7.94
CA ALA A 179 2.36 4.33 -9.26
C ALA A 179 3.60 3.51 -9.63
N ASP A 180 4.78 3.98 -9.24
CA ASP A 180 6.07 3.36 -9.56
C ASP A 180 7.05 3.61 -8.41
N PRO A 181 7.59 2.58 -7.75
CA PRO A 181 8.53 2.77 -6.65
C PRO A 181 9.90 3.31 -7.10
N LEU A 182 10.27 3.18 -8.38
CA LEU A 182 11.61 3.59 -8.85
C LEU A 182 11.87 5.09 -8.72
N PRO A 183 10.97 6.03 -9.10
CA PRO A 183 11.14 7.46 -8.85
C PRO A 183 11.31 7.81 -7.36
N TYR A 184 10.70 7.06 -6.45
CA TYR A 184 10.82 7.29 -5.01
C TYR A 184 12.24 7.05 -4.49
N THR A 185 13.05 6.23 -5.16
CA THR A 185 14.48 6.10 -4.83
C THR A 185 15.24 7.41 -5.01
N ARG A 186 14.86 8.26 -6.00
CA ARG A 186 15.43 9.60 -6.18
C ARG A 186 14.99 10.55 -5.07
N MET A 187 13.72 10.49 -4.68
CA MET A 187 13.22 11.29 -3.55
C MET A 187 13.95 10.93 -2.25
N VAL A 188 14.15 9.64 -1.98
CA VAL A 188 14.92 9.16 -0.82
C VAL A 188 16.39 9.62 -0.92
N ALA A 189 17.01 9.52 -2.09
CA ALA A 189 18.36 10.02 -2.33
C ALA A 189 18.50 11.51 -1.99
N GLY A 190 17.57 12.35 -2.47
CA GLY A 190 17.54 13.76 -2.14
C GLY A 190 17.32 14.04 -0.65
N ARG A 191 16.45 13.30 0.01
CA ARG A 191 16.19 13.46 1.46
C ARG A 191 17.37 13.03 2.33
N LEU A 192 18.12 12.01 1.92
CA LEU A 192 19.25 11.45 2.65
C LEU A 192 20.61 12.05 2.21
N GLY A 193 20.68 12.76 1.09
CA GLY A 193 21.88 13.45 0.63
C GLY A 193 22.89 12.56 -0.12
N PHE A 194 22.44 11.48 -0.77
CA PHE A 194 23.32 10.68 -1.64
C PHE A 194 22.98 10.87 -3.13
N GLY A 195 23.94 10.57 -3.99
CA GLY A 195 23.83 10.73 -5.43
C GLY A 195 23.57 9.43 -6.18
N GLU A 196 23.81 9.46 -7.48
CA GLU A 196 23.45 8.40 -8.41
C GLU A 196 24.29 7.11 -8.22
N ARG A 197 25.56 7.24 -7.78
CA ARG A 197 26.43 6.06 -7.53
C ARG A 197 25.88 5.17 -6.43
N THR A 198 25.38 5.78 -5.35
CA THR A 198 24.73 5.08 -4.24
C THR A 198 23.33 4.62 -4.65
N ARG A 199 22.53 5.46 -5.34
CA ARG A 199 21.17 5.13 -5.78
C ARG A 199 21.13 3.92 -6.71
N THR A 200 21.98 3.84 -7.70
CA THR A 200 22.05 2.69 -8.62
C THR A 200 22.35 1.40 -7.86
N ARG A 201 23.26 1.45 -6.90
CA ARG A 201 23.57 0.30 -6.04
C ARG A 201 22.42 -0.05 -5.10
N LEU A 202 21.71 0.96 -4.58
CA LEU A 202 20.51 0.75 -3.76
C LEU A 202 19.44 0.01 -4.54
N VAL A 203 19.11 0.46 -5.75
CA VAL A 203 18.13 -0.20 -6.63
C VAL A 203 18.51 -1.66 -6.85
N ALA A 204 19.74 -1.93 -7.29
CA ALA A 204 20.21 -3.29 -7.51
C ALA A 204 20.18 -4.16 -6.24
N ARG A 205 20.35 -3.57 -5.05
CA ARG A 205 20.23 -4.29 -3.77
C ARG A 205 18.79 -4.58 -3.42
N ILE A 206 17.88 -3.62 -3.60
CA ILE A 206 16.43 -3.80 -3.40
C ILE A 206 15.94 -4.95 -4.30
N GLU A 207 16.24 -4.89 -5.59
CA GLU A 207 15.82 -5.90 -6.57
C GLU A 207 16.34 -7.32 -6.23
N ARG A 208 17.60 -7.44 -5.82
CA ARG A 208 18.15 -8.73 -5.37
C ARG A 208 17.47 -9.25 -4.11
N ARG A 209 17.17 -8.35 -3.14
CA ARG A 209 16.52 -8.74 -1.88
C ARG A 209 15.07 -9.16 -2.09
N VAL A 210 14.36 -8.41 -2.92
CA VAL A 210 12.96 -8.66 -3.24
C VAL A 210 12.79 -9.80 -4.26
N GLY A 211 13.84 -10.11 -5.04
CA GLY A 211 13.78 -11.12 -6.10
C GLY A 211 12.97 -10.67 -7.33
N ALA A 212 12.71 -9.37 -7.46
CA ALA A 212 11.95 -8.79 -8.56
C ALA A 212 12.50 -7.42 -8.93
N SER A 213 12.38 -7.02 -10.21
CA SER A 213 12.76 -5.67 -10.62
C SER A 213 11.78 -4.63 -10.06
N MET A 214 12.26 -3.41 -9.81
CA MET A 214 11.39 -2.31 -9.36
C MET A 214 10.27 -2.03 -10.37
N SER A 215 10.51 -2.23 -11.67
CA SER A 215 9.51 -2.07 -12.72
C SER A 215 8.37 -3.09 -12.67
N ALA A 216 8.56 -4.22 -11.99
CA ALA A 216 7.48 -5.20 -11.76
C ALA A 216 6.35 -4.64 -10.88
N PHE A 217 6.64 -3.59 -10.12
CA PHE A 217 5.69 -2.90 -9.23
C PHE A 217 5.12 -1.60 -9.86
N ALA A 218 5.46 -1.29 -11.10
CA ALA A 218 4.94 -0.11 -11.78
C ALA A 218 3.50 -0.34 -12.28
N LEU A 219 2.52 0.27 -11.63
CA LEU A 219 1.09 0.09 -11.92
C LEU A 219 0.72 0.41 -13.38
N PRO A 220 1.24 1.48 -14.01
CA PRO A 220 0.95 1.75 -15.41
C PRO A 220 1.40 0.61 -16.35
N ALA A 221 2.53 -0.04 -16.04
CA ALA A 221 3.05 -1.15 -16.84
C ALA A 221 2.30 -2.47 -16.63
N MET A 222 1.57 -2.60 -15.53
CA MET A 222 0.79 -3.80 -15.22
C MET A 222 -0.51 -3.88 -16.01
N ALA A 223 -1.09 -2.74 -16.39
CA ALA A 223 -2.39 -2.64 -17.06
C ALA A 223 -2.50 -3.49 -18.36
N GLY A 224 -1.40 -3.65 -19.09
CA GLY A 224 -1.35 -4.49 -20.29
C GLY A 224 -1.03 -5.96 -20.05
N ARG A 225 -0.75 -6.35 -18.80
CA ARG A 225 -0.28 -7.71 -18.45
C ARG A 225 -1.29 -8.51 -17.64
N VAL A 226 -2.29 -7.86 -17.09
CA VAL A 226 -3.30 -8.48 -16.23
C VAL A 226 -4.70 -8.07 -16.65
N ALA A 227 -5.69 -8.93 -16.41
CA ALA A 227 -7.09 -8.55 -16.54
C ALA A 227 -7.43 -7.56 -15.43
N THR A 228 -7.54 -6.27 -15.78
CA THR A 228 -7.82 -5.21 -14.82
C THR A 228 -9.32 -5.11 -14.54
N PRO A 229 -9.77 -5.21 -13.28
CA PRO A 229 -11.15 -4.89 -12.89
C PRO A 229 -11.42 -3.38 -13.05
N PRO A 230 -12.70 -2.93 -12.94
CA PRO A 230 -12.99 -1.51 -12.78
C PRO A 230 -12.18 -0.91 -11.65
N LEU A 231 -11.61 0.28 -11.87
CA LEU A 231 -10.73 0.95 -10.92
C LEU A 231 -11.21 2.37 -10.65
N LEU A 232 -11.40 2.71 -9.38
CA LEU A 232 -11.50 4.09 -8.92
C LEU A 232 -10.18 4.53 -8.33
N LEU A 233 -9.64 5.63 -8.82
CA LEU A 233 -8.49 6.32 -8.25
C LEU A 233 -9.01 7.55 -7.52
N VAL A 234 -8.61 7.75 -6.27
CA VAL A 234 -8.90 8.96 -5.50
C VAL A 234 -7.59 9.59 -5.08
N HIS A 235 -7.34 10.85 -5.46
CA HIS A 235 -6.07 11.50 -5.16
C HIS A 235 -6.20 13.00 -4.94
N ASP A 236 -5.53 13.48 -3.90
CA ASP A 236 -5.49 14.91 -3.61
C ASP A 236 -4.39 15.60 -4.43
N ARG A 237 -4.72 16.74 -5.05
CA ARG A 237 -3.77 17.49 -5.89
C ARG A 237 -2.59 18.07 -5.10
N HIS A 238 -2.75 18.24 -3.79
CA HIS A 238 -1.72 18.75 -2.89
C HIS A 238 -1.08 17.65 -2.02
N ASP A 239 -1.18 16.39 -2.44
CA ASP A 239 -0.48 15.29 -1.78
C ASP A 239 1.04 15.47 -1.92
N THR A 240 1.74 15.46 -0.78
CA THR A 240 3.21 15.64 -0.70
C THR A 240 3.96 14.34 -0.43
N GLU A 241 3.24 13.23 -0.21
CA GLU A 241 3.84 11.91 0.02
C GLU A 241 3.88 11.12 -1.30
N THR A 242 2.76 11.06 -2.04
CA THR A 242 2.66 10.53 -3.41
C THR A 242 2.11 11.61 -4.33
N GLY A 243 2.64 11.72 -5.54
CA GLY A 243 2.21 12.77 -6.46
C GLY A 243 0.87 12.44 -7.11
N TRP A 244 -0.03 13.42 -7.25
CA TRP A 244 -1.27 13.27 -8.02
C TRP A 244 -1.01 12.75 -9.45
N SER A 245 0.14 13.08 -10.04
CA SER A 245 0.60 12.58 -11.34
C SER A 245 0.67 11.05 -11.40
N ASP A 246 0.87 10.38 -10.28
CA ASP A 246 0.89 8.92 -10.19
C ASP A 246 -0.50 8.36 -10.55
N SER A 247 -1.57 8.86 -9.92
CA SER A 247 -2.94 8.48 -10.27
C SER A 247 -3.31 8.84 -11.70
N ALA A 248 -2.87 10.01 -12.19
CA ALA A 248 -3.10 10.39 -13.58
C ALA A 248 -2.40 9.45 -14.58
N ALA A 249 -1.21 8.94 -14.24
CA ALA A 249 -0.50 7.96 -15.06
C ALA A 249 -1.21 6.59 -15.06
N ILE A 250 -1.69 6.13 -13.91
CA ILE A 250 -2.47 4.90 -13.79
C ILE A 250 -3.77 5.03 -14.59
N ALA A 251 -4.51 6.13 -14.44
CA ALA A 251 -5.78 6.36 -15.13
C ALA A 251 -5.65 6.30 -16.66
N ARG A 252 -4.54 6.78 -17.20
CA ARG A 252 -4.28 6.69 -18.66
C ARG A 252 -3.98 5.28 -19.13
N SER A 253 -3.50 4.41 -18.25
CA SER A 253 -3.04 3.06 -18.61
C SER A 253 -4.09 1.98 -18.39
N TRP A 254 -4.99 2.16 -17.42
CA TRP A 254 -5.98 1.17 -17.02
C TRP A 254 -7.30 1.42 -17.73
N PRO A 255 -7.79 0.50 -18.58
CA PRO A 255 -8.90 0.77 -19.51
C PRO A 255 -10.22 1.19 -18.85
N ARG A 256 -10.47 0.75 -17.60
CA ARG A 256 -11.68 1.04 -16.84
C ARG A 256 -11.40 1.86 -15.58
N ALA A 257 -10.37 2.71 -15.63
CA ALA A 257 -10.04 3.58 -14.51
C ALA A 257 -10.82 4.89 -14.58
N ARG A 258 -11.32 5.31 -13.42
CA ARG A 258 -11.87 6.65 -13.17
C ARG A 258 -10.98 7.35 -12.15
N LEU A 259 -10.72 8.65 -12.34
CA LEU A 259 -9.91 9.46 -11.42
C LEU A 259 -10.78 10.54 -10.78
N HIS A 260 -11.01 10.41 -9.48
CA HIS A 260 -11.59 11.43 -8.63
C HIS A 260 -10.47 12.25 -7.97
N SER A 261 -10.46 13.57 -8.20
CA SER A 261 -9.42 14.46 -7.64
C SER A 261 -9.99 15.32 -6.54
N THR A 262 -9.29 15.40 -5.41
CA THR A 262 -9.60 16.33 -4.32
C THR A 262 -8.55 17.43 -4.21
N THR A 263 -8.79 18.41 -3.35
CA THR A 263 -7.86 19.52 -3.10
C THR A 263 -7.82 19.84 -1.61
N GLY A 264 -6.62 19.89 -1.03
CA GLY A 264 -6.40 20.32 0.35
C GLY A 264 -6.55 19.23 1.41
N LEU A 265 -6.87 17.98 1.03
CA LEU A 265 -6.95 16.85 1.96
C LEU A 265 -5.56 16.23 2.24
N GLY A 266 -4.70 16.18 1.23
CA GLY A 266 -3.39 15.55 1.31
C GLY A 266 -3.48 14.02 1.49
N HIS A 267 -2.34 13.39 1.82
CA HIS A 267 -2.16 11.93 1.78
C HIS A 267 -3.02 11.13 2.77
N ARG A 268 -3.35 11.71 3.93
CA ARG A 268 -3.97 10.95 5.04
C ARG A 268 -5.39 11.40 5.37
N ARG A 269 -5.68 12.71 5.33
CA ARG A 269 -7.03 13.20 5.61
C ARG A 269 -8.04 12.74 4.56
N ILE A 270 -7.58 12.48 3.35
CA ILE A 270 -8.35 11.91 2.24
C ILE A 270 -9.07 10.60 2.63
N LEU A 271 -8.52 9.81 3.56
CA LEU A 271 -9.12 8.56 4.05
C LEU A 271 -10.36 8.75 4.93
N ARG A 272 -10.56 9.98 5.45
CA ARG A 272 -11.63 10.28 6.41
C ARG A 272 -12.57 11.40 5.91
N ASP A 273 -12.35 11.87 4.70
CA ASP A 273 -13.20 12.89 4.10
C ASP A 273 -14.56 12.27 3.72
N PRO A 274 -15.70 12.83 4.19
CA PRO A 274 -17.02 12.24 3.95
C PRO A 274 -17.37 12.15 2.46
N GLY A 275 -16.93 13.12 1.64
CA GLY A 275 -17.17 13.10 0.20
C GLY A 275 -16.39 11.96 -0.49
N VAL A 276 -15.14 11.75 -0.08
CA VAL A 276 -14.33 10.62 -0.57
C VAL A 276 -14.93 9.29 -0.13
N VAL A 277 -15.36 9.18 1.12
CA VAL A 277 -15.98 7.95 1.64
C VAL A 277 -17.25 7.62 0.86
N ALA A 278 -18.10 8.62 0.60
CA ALA A 278 -19.34 8.44 -0.19
C ALA A 278 -19.04 8.03 -1.65
N GLU A 279 -18.07 8.68 -2.30
CA GLU A 279 -17.65 8.33 -3.68
C GLU A 279 -17.13 6.89 -3.76
N VAL A 280 -16.28 6.47 -2.82
CA VAL A 280 -15.74 5.11 -2.76
C VAL A 280 -16.84 4.09 -2.50
N ALA A 281 -17.73 4.33 -1.55
CA ALA A 281 -18.86 3.45 -1.25
C ALA A 281 -19.79 3.34 -2.46
N GLY A 282 -20.13 4.46 -3.11
CA GLY A 282 -20.92 4.48 -4.32
C GLY A 282 -20.31 3.64 -5.44
N PHE A 283 -19.01 3.78 -5.68
CA PHE A 283 -18.32 2.98 -6.69
C PHE A 283 -18.31 1.47 -6.37
N VAL A 284 -18.12 1.11 -5.10
CA VAL A 284 -18.12 -0.29 -4.67
C VAL A 284 -19.50 -0.93 -4.87
N LEU A 285 -20.58 -0.16 -4.66
CA LEU A 285 -21.97 -0.59 -4.77
C LEU A 285 -22.53 -0.56 -6.20
N GLU A 286 -21.82 -0.01 -7.19
CA GLU A 286 -22.30 -0.02 -8.57
C GLU A 286 -22.61 -1.44 -9.03
N PRO A 287 -23.69 -1.67 -9.78
CA PRO A 287 -23.97 -2.98 -10.35
C PRO A 287 -22.79 -3.50 -11.17
N SER A 288 -22.40 -4.75 -10.97
CA SER A 288 -21.35 -5.37 -11.81
C SER A 288 -21.88 -5.45 -13.24
N ALA A 289 -21.25 -4.73 -14.17
CA ALA A 289 -21.51 -4.95 -15.59
C ALA A 289 -21.03 -6.37 -15.93
N ALA A 290 -22.02 -7.26 -16.06
CA ALA A 290 -21.97 -8.69 -16.28
C ALA A 290 -20.63 -9.31 -16.72
N ARG A 291 -20.05 -10.09 -15.87
CA ARG A 291 -19.52 -11.46 -15.90
C ARG A 291 -18.62 -11.67 -14.69
N PRO A 292 -18.84 -12.74 -13.90
CA PRO A 292 -17.80 -13.11 -12.94
C PRO A 292 -16.54 -13.45 -13.76
N TRP A 293 -15.43 -12.81 -13.39
CA TRP A 293 -14.11 -13.16 -13.92
C TRP A 293 -13.88 -14.66 -13.64
N ARG A 294 -13.84 -15.47 -14.68
CA ARG A 294 -13.37 -16.86 -14.58
C ARG A 294 -11.87 -16.84 -14.72
N ALA A 295 -11.16 -17.41 -13.73
CA ALA A 295 -9.73 -17.67 -13.86
C ALA A 295 -9.49 -18.36 -15.20
N ALA A 296 -8.53 -17.87 -15.98
CA ALA A 296 -8.09 -18.56 -17.19
C ALA A 296 -7.62 -19.95 -16.75
N GLY A 297 -8.37 -20.97 -17.16
CA GLY A 297 -8.09 -22.35 -16.80
C GLY A 297 -6.65 -22.71 -17.15
N THR A 298 -5.97 -23.29 -16.19
CA THR A 298 -4.74 -24.04 -16.42
C THR A 298 -5.02 -25.03 -17.56
N ARG A 299 -4.44 -24.79 -18.71
CA ARG A 299 -4.39 -25.81 -19.75
C ARG A 299 -3.43 -26.88 -19.26
N SER A 300 -3.98 -28.07 -19.05
CA SER A 300 -3.26 -29.31 -18.82
C SER A 300 -2.34 -29.66 -19.98
#